data_d8b724cbb85716ab1de61a016f88658d
#
_entry.id   d8b724cbb85716ab1de61a016f88658d
#
_cell.length_a   1.000
_cell.length_b   1.000
_cell.length_c   1.000
_cell.angle_alpha   90.00
_cell.angle_beta   90.00
_cell.angle_gamma   90.00
#
_symmetry.space_group_name_H-M   'P 1'
#
loop_
_entity.id
_entity.type
_entity.pdbx_description
1 polymer ?
#
loop_
_entity_poly.entity_id
_entity_poly.type
_entity_poly.pdbx_seq_one_letter_code
_entity_poly.pdbx_strand_id
1 'polypeptide(L)'
;MAAGSVVLVVLDDCTRECLAAAADTSISGARVARELDAIIARRGPPARIVSDNGTELTSRAILGWTNRTGIAWHYIAPGKPQQNAFAESFIGRLRDELLNEEVFTSLGQARRLIEHWRQDYNQVRPHSAHGGLPPTKARLLAAGARPGLADGPAEPPLATSPSPCYQPNGLPS
;
A
#
# COMPACT_ATOMS: atom_id res chain seq x y z
N MET A 1 19.14 -4.06 5.71
CA MET A 1 18.25 -3.91 6.88
C MET A 1 18.80 -4.72 8.04
N ALA A 2 18.51 -4.32 9.31
CA ALA A 2 18.85 -5.18 10.45
C ALA A 2 18.17 -6.55 10.25
N ALA A 3 18.87 -7.63 10.60
CA ALA A 3 18.34 -8.99 10.47
C ALA A 3 16.98 -9.10 11.17
N GLY A 4 15.93 -9.52 10.45
CA GLY A 4 14.59 -9.67 10.99
C GLY A 4 13.61 -8.50 10.79
N SER A 5 13.91 -7.52 9.94
CA SER A 5 12.93 -6.46 9.64
C SER A 5 11.96 -6.90 8.53
N VAL A 6 10.68 -6.56 8.69
CA VAL A 6 9.59 -6.84 7.73
C VAL A 6 8.99 -5.52 7.24
N VAL A 7 8.60 -5.46 5.97
CA VAL A 7 7.89 -4.29 5.41
C VAL A 7 6.51 -4.73 4.94
N LEU A 8 5.46 -4.16 5.53
CA LEU A 8 4.11 -4.27 5.00
C LEU A 8 3.94 -3.27 3.86
N VAL A 9 3.53 -3.76 2.70
CA VAL A 9 3.20 -2.95 1.54
C VAL A 9 1.72 -3.08 1.24
N VAL A 10 1.03 -1.96 1.05
CA VAL A 10 -0.37 -1.91 0.60
C VAL A 10 -0.46 -1.07 -0.65
N LEU A 11 -0.96 -1.65 -1.72
CA LEU A 11 -1.03 -1.04 -3.05
C LEU A 11 -2.48 -0.89 -3.50
N ASP A 12 -2.76 0.18 -4.23
CA ASP A 12 -3.99 0.33 -4.99
C ASP A 12 -3.76 -0.13 -6.43
N ASP A 13 -4.35 -1.24 -6.80
CA ASP A 13 -4.17 -1.85 -8.12
C ASP A 13 -4.74 -1.01 -9.26
N CYS A 14 -5.72 -0.15 -8.97
CA CYS A 14 -6.33 0.75 -9.96
C CYS A 14 -5.50 2.00 -10.21
N THR A 15 -5.06 2.66 -9.15
CA THR A 15 -4.29 3.91 -9.24
C THR A 15 -2.79 3.68 -9.26
N ARG A 16 -2.33 2.46 -9.03
CA ARG A 16 -0.92 2.09 -8.88
C ARG A 16 -0.20 2.84 -7.74
N GLU A 17 -0.95 3.46 -6.84
CA GLU A 17 -0.38 4.12 -5.66
C GLU A 17 0.04 3.12 -4.59
N CYS A 18 1.17 3.39 -3.95
CA CYS A 18 1.54 2.74 -2.70
C CYS A 18 0.87 3.47 -1.54
N LEU A 19 -0.16 2.86 -0.97
CA LEU A 19 -0.97 3.45 0.10
C LEU A 19 -0.28 3.38 1.47
N ALA A 20 0.52 2.34 1.69
CA ALA A 20 1.39 2.18 2.86
C ALA A 20 2.63 1.36 2.53
N ALA A 21 3.75 1.71 3.16
CA ALA A 21 4.98 0.93 3.19
C ALA A 21 5.54 1.03 4.63
N ALA A 22 5.11 0.12 5.51
CA ALA A 22 5.38 0.18 6.93
C ALA A 22 6.44 -0.84 7.34
N ALA A 23 7.63 -0.36 7.76
CA ALA A 23 8.69 -1.20 8.29
C ALA A 23 8.51 -1.45 9.79
N ASP A 24 8.71 -2.70 10.21
CA ASP A 24 8.75 -3.09 11.62
C ASP A 24 9.67 -4.30 11.83
N THR A 25 9.96 -4.64 13.09
CA THR A 25 10.70 -5.87 13.43
C THR A 25 9.82 -7.11 13.27
N SER A 26 8.52 -6.96 13.44
CA SER A 26 7.50 -7.96 13.12
C SER A 26 6.16 -7.29 12.83
N ILE A 27 5.36 -7.90 11.98
CA ILE A 27 4.02 -7.39 11.65
C ILE A 27 2.99 -8.44 12.03
N SER A 28 2.12 -8.09 12.97
CA SER A 28 0.99 -8.92 13.36
C SER A 28 -0.27 -8.57 12.55
N GLY A 29 -1.23 -9.49 12.46
CA GLY A 29 -2.52 -9.20 11.82
C GLY A 29 -3.26 -8.02 12.45
N ALA A 30 -3.13 -7.78 13.75
CA ALA A 30 -3.68 -6.59 14.41
C ALA A 30 -3.00 -5.30 13.93
N ARG A 31 -1.70 -5.34 13.60
CA ARG A 31 -1.00 -4.20 13.01
C ARG A 31 -1.46 -3.96 11.58
N VAL A 32 -1.61 -5.02 10.78
CA VAL A 32 -2.16 -4.93 9.42
C VAL A 32 -3.55 -4.29 9.45
N ALA A 33 -4.45 -4.77 10.32
CA ALA A 33 -5.80 -4.21 10.47
C ALA A 33 -5.79 -2.71 10.77
N ARG A 34 -4.92 -2.23 11.66
CA ARG A 34 -4.79 -0.78 11.97
C ARG A 34 -4.29 0.04 10.78
N GLU A 35 -3.34 -0.48 10.02
CA GLU A 35 -2.87 0.20 8.80
C GLU A 35 -3.99 0.30 7.75
N LEU A 36 -4.77 -0.77 7.58
CA LEU A 36 -5.94 -0.77 6.70
C LEU A 36 -7.02 0.20 7.17
N ASP A 37 -7.34 0.23 8.47
CA ASP A 37 -8.29 1.20 9.05
C ASP A 37 -7.83 2.65 8.77
N ALA A 38 -6.54 2.94 8.93
CA ALA A 38 -5.96 4.27 8.64
C ALA A 38 -6.02 4.62 7.13
N ILE A 39 -5.85 3.63 6.24
CA ILE A 39 -6.00 3.83 4.80
C ILE A 39 -7.46 4.10 4.45
N ILE A 40 -8.39 3.30 4.98
CA ILE A 40 -9.83 3.46 4.76
C ILE A 40 -10.33 4.82 5.22
N ALA A 41 -9.86 5.31 6.36
CA ALA A 41 -10.21 6.64 6.86
C ALA A 41 -9.82 7.78 5.90
N ARG A 42 -8.75 7.60 5.10
CA ARG A 42 -8.26 8.60 4.15
C ARG A 42 -8.77 8.42 2.72
N ARG A 43 -9.09 7.19 2.33
CA ARG A 43 -9.34 6.81 0.94
C ARG A 43 -10.73 6.24 0.69
N GLY A 44 -11.46 5.97 1.75
CA GLY A 44 -12.70 5.17 1.69
C GLY A 44 -12.42 3.66 1.66
N PRO A 45 -13.47 2.84 1.85
CA PRO A 45 -13.34 1.39 1.82
C PRO A 45 -13.06 0.88 0.40
N PRO A 46 -12.18 -0.12 0.25
CA PRO A 46 -11.99 -0.80 -1.03
C PRO A 46 -13.15 -1.76 -1.30
N ALA A 47 -13.39 -2.08 -2.56
CA ALA A 47 -14.35 -3.13 -2.92
C ALA A 47 -13.88 -4.52 -2.46
N ARG A 48 -12.58 -4.75 -2.49
CA ARG A 48 -11.95 -6.00 -2.03
C ARG A 48 -10.48 -5.78 -1.70
N ILE A 49 -9.94 -6.69 -0.91
CA ILE A 49 -8.51 -6.82 -0.64
C ILE A 49 -8.02 -8.14 -1.21
N VAL A 50 -6.86 -8.10 -1.87
CA VAL A 50 -6.18 -9.31 -2.37
C VAL A 50 -4.83 -9.40 -1.67
N SER A 51 -4.48 -10.56 -1.14
CA SER A 51 -3.21 -10.79 -0.46
C SER A 51 -2.64 -12.17 -0.76
N ASP A 52 -1.35 -12.33 -0.51
CA ASP A 52 -0.75 -13.66 -0.35
C ASP A 52 -1.27 -14.35 0.94
N ASN A 53 -0.74 -15.55 1.21
CA ASN A 53 -1.12 -16.36 2.37
C ASN A 53 -0.17 -16.16 3.56
N GLY A 54 0.42 -14.97 3.72
CA GLY A 54 1.25 -14.64 4.87
C GLY A 54 0.52 -14.90 6.20
N THR A 55 1.25 -15.35 7.22
CA THR A 55 0.67 -15.73 8.51
C THR A 55 -0.03 -14.56 9.21
N GLU A 56 0.49 -13.34 9.04
CA GLU A 56 -0.13 -12.12 9.53
C GLU A 56 -1.46 -11.81 8.83
N LEU A 57 -1.58 -12.16 7.53
CA LEU A 57 -2.75 -11.89 6.69
C LEU A 57 -3.83 -12.97 6.84
N THR A 58 -3.47 -14.18 7.27
CA THR A 58 -4.40 -15.30 7.54
C THR A 58 -4.80 -15.41 9.03
N SER A 59 -4.41 -14.43 9.83
CA SER A 59 -4.60 -14.43 11.28
C SER A 59 -6.06 -14.24 11.71
N ARG A 60 -6.38 -14.65 12.95
CA ARG A 60 -7.70 -14.39 13.56
C ARG A 60 -8.05 -12.91 13.64
N ALA A 61 -7.04 -12.04 13.75
CA ALA A 61 -7.25 -10.60 13.79
C ALA A 61 -7.79 -10.08 12.44
N ILE A 62 -7.27 -10.58 11.33
CA ILE A 62 -7.75 -10.24 9.98
C ILE A 62 -9.15 -10.82 9.75
N LEU A 63 -9.41 -12.06 10.14
CA LEU A 63 -10.75 -12.65 10.05
C LEU A 63 -11.79 -11.83 10.84
N GLY A 64 -11.46 -11.43 12.06
CA GLY A 64 -12.32 -10.53 12.85
C GLY A 64 -12.51 -9.15 12.22
N TRP A 65 -11.46 -8.64 11.59
CA TRP A 65 -11.50 -7.35 10.88
C TRP A 65 -12.40 -7.42 9.64
N THR A 66 -12.28 -8.46 8.82
CA THR A 66 -13.15 -8.65 7.62
C THR A 66 -14.61 -8.81 8.00
N ASN A 67 -14.90 -9.57 9.06
CA ASN A 67 -16.26 -9.72 9.58
C ASN A 67 -16.86 -8.40 10.07
N ARG A 68 -16.04 -7.54 10.71
CA ARG A 68 -16.48 -6.22 11.19
C ARG A 68 -16.70 -5.22 10.06
N THR A 69 -15.83 -5.21 9.07
CA THR A 69 -15.86 -4.22 7.98
C THR A 69 -16.74 -4.63 6.81
N GLY A 70 -17.02 -5.91 6.64
CA GLY A 70 -17.73 -6.45 5.48
C GLY A 70 -16.91 -6.42 4.17
N ILE A 71 -15.64 -6.04 4.23
CA ILE A 71 -14.78 -5.95 3.05
C ILE A 71 -14.36 -7.37 2.62
N ALA A 72 -14.58 -7.69 1.34
CA ALA A 72 -14.20 -8.97 0.78
C ALA A 72 -12.66 -9.14 0.78
N TRP A 73 -12.18 -10.29 1.30
CA TRP A 73 -10.77 -10.63 1.32
C TRP A 73 -10.51 -11.87 0.48
N HIS A 74 -9.63 -11.74 -0.49
CA HIS A 74 -9.26 -12.80 -1.40
C HIS A 74 -7.79 -13.17 -1.24
N TYR A 75 -7.52 -14.44 -0.99
CA TYR A 75 -6.16 -14.96 -0.98
C TYR A 75 -5.76 -15.45 -2.36
N ILE A 76 -4.53 -15.13 -2.76
CA ILE A 76 -3.95 -15.57 -4.02
C ILE A 76 -3.81 -17.10 -3.98
N ALA A 77 -4.30 -17.76 -5.02
CA ALA A 77 -4.17 -19.21 -5.12
C ALA A 77 -2.70 -19.62 -5.27
N PRO A 78 -2.26 -20.66 -4.56
CA PRO A 78 -0.91 -21.20 -4.75
C PRO A 78 -0.60 -21.49 -6.21
N GLY A 79 0.59 -21.08 -6.70
CA GLY A 79 1.02 -21.31 -8.08
C GLY A 79 0.43 -20.34 -9.12
N LYS A 80 -0.22 -19.24 -8.70
CA LYS A 80 -0.72 -18.20 -9.62
C LYS A 80 -0.05 -16.83 -9.36
N PRO A 81 1.27 -16.68 -9.61
CA PRO A 81 2.00 -15.43 -9.37
C PRO A 81 1.43 -14.26 -10.18
N GLN A 82 0.81 -14.51 -11.33
CA GLN A 82 0.20 -13.48 -12.17
C GLN A 82 -0.87 -12.65 -11.43
N GLN A 83 -1.50 -13.19 -10.39
CA GLN A 83 -2.48 -12.48 -9.56
C GLN A 83 -1.83 -11.44 -8.65
N ASN A 84 -0.49 -11.46 -8.51
CA ASN A 84 0.29 -10.56 -7.67
C ASN A 84 1.40 -9.81 -8.42
N ALA A 85 1.42 -9.89 -9.75
CA ALA A 85 2.53 -9.40 -10.56
C ALA A 85 2.87 -7.92 -10.32
N PHE A 86 1.86 -7.09 -10.03
CA PHE A 86 2.10 -5.68 -9.71
C PHE A 86 2.81 -5.52 -8.36
N ALA A 87 2.33 -6.21 -7.33
CA ALA A 87 2.96 -6.14 -6.01
C ALA A 87 4.37 -6.73 -6.02
N GLU A 88 4.60 -7.85 -6.72
CA GLU A 88 5.94 -8.42 -6.90
C GLU A 88 6.89 -7.44 -7.60
N SER A 89 6.44 -6.80 -8.68
CA SER A 89 7.22 -5.78 -9.39
C SER A 89 7.51 -4.56 -8.51
N PHE A 90 6.54 -4.09 -7.72
CA PHE A 90 6.74 -2.99 -6.78
C PHE A 90 7.76 -3.36 -5.70
N ILE A 91 7.61 -4.54 -5.11
CA ILE A 91 8.50 -5.05 -4.07
C ILE A 91 9.93 -5.21 -4.60
N GLY A 92 10.08 -5.74 -5.82
CA GLY A 92 11.38 -5.83 -6.50
C GLY A 92 12.06 -4.46 -6.58
N ARG A 93 11.34 -3.45 -7.05
CA ARG A 93 11.87 -2.07 -7.13
C ARG A 93 12.25 -1.50 -5.77
N LEU A 94 11.40 -1.66 -4.75
CA LEU A 94 11.69 -1.20 -3.39
C LEU A 94 12.97 -1.85 -2.84
N ARG A 95 13.16 -3.15 -3.12
CA ARG A 95 14.39 -3.85 -2.75
C ARG A 95 15.60 -3.31 -3.49
N ASP A 96 15.52 -3.25 -4.81
CA ASP A 96 16.67 -2.91 -5.65
C ASP A 96 17.09 -1.44 -5.47
N GLU A 97 16.13 -0.53 -5.30
CA GLU A 97 16.42 0.90 -5.24
C GLU A 97 16.66 1.43 -3.81
N LEU A 98 16.26 0.70 -2.77
CA LEU A 98 16.38 1.17 -1.40
C LEU A 98 16.89 0.11 -0.42
N LEU A 99 16.23 -1.06 -0.34
CA LEU A 99 16.49 -1.99 0.76
C LEU A 99 17.86 -2.69 0.63
N ASN A 100 18.35 -2.90 -0.59
CA ASN A 100 19.66 -3.50 -0.87
C ASN A 100 20.77 -2.46 -0.93
N GLU A 101 20.44 -1.19 -1.26
CA GLU A 101 21.44 -0.11 -1.39
C GLU A 101 21.78 0.56 -0.06
N GLU A 102 20.86 0.54 0.92
CA GLU A 102 20.99 1.27 2.17
C GLU A 102 21.32 0.37 3.37
N VAL A 103 22.28 0.80 4.18
CA VAL A 103 22.57 0.20 5.48
C VAL A 103 21.79 0.95 6.55
N PHE A 104 20.69 0.36 7.01
CA PHE A 104 19.87 0.99 8.05
C PHE A 104 20.46 0.81 9.43
N THR A 105 20.74 1.90 10.11
CA THR A 105 21.29 1.91 11.48
C THR A 105 20.22 1.78 12.55
N SER A 106 18.96 2.07 12.21
CA SER A 106 17.82 1.95 13.11
C SER A 106 16.51 1.75 12.34
N LEU A 107 15.52 1.16 13.00
CA LEU A 107 14.15 1.06 12.46
C LEU A 107 13.54 2.43 12.15
N GLY A 108 13.84 3.45 12.96
CA GLY A 108 13.39 4.82 12.72
C GLY A 108 13.96 5.41 11.44
N GLN A 109 15.22 5.14 11.11
CA GLN A 109 15.84 5.52 9.85
C GLN A 109 15.18 4.77 8.68
N ALA A 110 15.01 3.47 8.79
CA ALA A 110 14.35 2.66 7.76
C ALA A 110 12.95 3.20 7.43
N ARG A 111 12.15 3.48 8.44
CA ARG A 111 10.80 4.05 8.26
C ARG A 111 10.81 5.38 7.50
N ARG A 112 11.74 6.29 7.83
CA ARG A 112 11.85 7.59 7.14
C ARG A 112 12.24 7.44 5.68
N LEU A 113 13.23 6.61 5.40
CA LEU A 113 13.72 6.40 4.04
C LEU A 113 12.69 5.68 3.16
N ILE A 114 12.01 4.67 3.70
CA ILE A 114 10.93 3.97 3.00
C ILE A 114 9.75 4.92 2.73
N GLU A 115 9.37 5.77 3.68
CA GLU A 115 8.32 6.75 3.47
C GLU A 115 8.69 7.80 2.42
N HIS A 116 9.93 8.29 2.42
CA HIS A 116 10.44 9.20 1.40
C HIS A 116 10.39 8.54 0.01
N TRP A 117 10.87 7.30 -0.11
CA TRP A 117 10.83 6.54 -1.36
C TRP A 117 9.38 6.33 -1.83
N ARG A 118 8.46 6.01 -0.91
CA ARG A 118 7.03 5.85 -1.22
C ARG A 118 6.41 7.14 -1.75
N GLN A 119 6.76 8.29 -1.16
CA GLN A 119 6.28 9.60 -1.64
C GLN A 119 6.83 9.91 -3.02
N ASP A 120 8.12 9.70 -3.27
CA ASP A 120 8.73 9.84 -4.59
C ASP A 120 8.05 8.94 -5.63
N TYR A 121 7.85 7.66 -5.29
CA TYR A 121 7.14 6.70 -6.14
C TYR A 121 5.75 7.19 -6.55
N ASN A 122 4.96 7.71 -5.61
CA ASN A 122 3.59 8.14 -5.86
C ASN A 122 3.48 9.49 -6.56
N GLN A 123 4.38 10.44 -6.26
CA GLN A 123 4.20 11.85 -6.62
C GLN A 123 5.09 12.31 -7.78
N VAL A 124 6.23 11.64 -7.99
CA VAL A 124 7.26 12.10 -8.92
C VAL A 124 7.44 11.13 -10.09
N ARG A 125 7.49 9.82 -9.83
CA ARG A 125 7.86 8.82 -10.83
C ARG A 125 6.80 8.65 -11.90
N PRO A 126 7.20 8.72 -13.19
CA PRO A 126 6.28 8.44 -14.30
C PRO A 126 5.95 6.94 -14.36
N HIS A 127 4.68 6.62 -14.54
CA HIS A 127 4.19 5.25 -14.68
C HIS A 127 3.59 5.02 -16.07
N SER A 128 4.07 3.99 -16.78
CA SER A 128 3.58 3.63 -18.11
C SER A 128 2.08 3.31 -18.12
N ALA A 129 1.56 2.70 -17.06
CA ALA A 129 0.13 2.42 -16.89
C ALA A 129 -0.75 3.68 -16.87
N HIS A 130 -0.15 4.85 -16.64
CA HIS A 130 -0.83 6.15 -16.58
C HIS A 130 -0.33 7.13 -17.64
N GLY A 131 0.19 6.62 -18.77
CA GLY A 131 0.71 7.46 -19.83
C GLY A 131 1.88 8.37 -19.41
N GLY A 132 2.70 7.89 -18.47
CA GLY A 132 3.84 8.64 -17.93
C GLY A 132 3.51 9.60 -16.79
N LEU A 133 2.28 9.61 -16.28
CA LEU A 133 1.93 10.41 -15.10
C LEU A 133 2.29 9.68 -13.81
N PRO A 134 2.68 10.40 -12.75
CA PRO A 134 2.77 9.84 -11.40
C PRO A 134 1.41 9.33 -10.90
N PRO A 135 1.37 8.26 -10.10
CA PRO A 135 0.13 7.65 -9.61
C PRO A 135 -0.84 8.64 -8.96
N THR A 136 -0.36 9.49 -8.05
CA THR A 136 -1.19 10.50 -7.38
C THR A 136 -1.80 11.49 -8.37
N LYS A 137 -1.04 11.94 -9.37
CA LYS A 137 -1.54 12.87 -10.40
C LYS A 137 -2.58 12.20 -11.29
N ALA A 138 -2.34 10.96 -11.69
CA ALA A 138 -3.30 10.18 -12.47
C ALA A 138 -4.63 10.00 -11.72
N ARG A 139 -4.56 9.66 -10.42
CA ARG A 139 -5.75 9.55 -9.56
C ARG A 139 -6.52 10.87 -9.47
N LEU A 140 -5.85 11.99 -9.21
CA LEU A 140 -6.49 13.30 -9.09
C LEU A 140 -7.20 13.70 -10.38
N LEU A 141 -6.61 13.44 -11.54
CA LEU A 141 -7.23 13.69 -12.84
C LEU A 141 -8.46 12.79 -13.06
N ALA A 142 -8.37 11.51 -12.72
CA ALA A 142 -9.48 10.58 -12.82
C ALA A 142 -10.65 10.95 -11.91
N ALA A 143 -10.37 11.53 -10.73
CA ALA A 143 -11.39 12.03 -9.79
C ALA A 143 -11.99 13.39 -10.20
N GLY A 144 -11.59 13.98 -11.34
CA GLY A 144 -12.07 15.28 -11.80
C GLY A 144 -11.46 16.47 -11.05
N ALA A 145 -10.47 16.25 -10.21
CA ALA A 145 -9.74 17.31 -9.51
C ALA A 145 -8.82 18.05 -10.49
N ARG A 146 -9.02 19.35 -10.69
CA ARG A 146 -8.10 20.19 -11.47
C ARG A 146 -6.76 20.30 -10.75
N PRO A 147 -5.60 20.07 -11.42
CA PRO A 147 -4.30 20.36 -10.83
C PRO A 147 -4.17 21.88 -10.68
N GLY A 148 -4.10 22.40 -9.46
CA GLY A 148 -3.79 23.80 -9.23
C GLY A 148 -4.57 24.55 -8.14
N LEU A 149 -5.42 23.89 -7.34
CA LEU A 149 -6.04 24.53 -6.16
C LEU A 149 -5.83 23.63 -4.93
N ALA A 150 -4.64 23.65 -4.40
CA ALA A 150 -4.37 23.25 -3.03
C ALA A 150 -4.04 24.56 -2.31
N ASP A 151 -4.99 25.08 -1.52
CA ASP A 151 -4.83 25.86 -0.30
C ASP A 151 -6.17 26.49 0.05
N GLY A 152 -6.99 25.71 0.74
CA GLY A 152 -8.16 26.18 1.49
C GLY A 152 -8.45 25.17 2.60
N PRO A 153 -8.99 25.60 3.76
CA PRO A 153 -9.24 24.69 4.88
C PRO A 153 -10.19 23.57 4.46
N ALA A 154 -9.83 22.34 4.82
CA ALA A 154 -10.50 21.11 4.44
C ALA A 154 -11.97 21.10 4.88
N GLU A 155 -12.89 21.21 3.94
CA GLU A 155 -14.24 20.71 4.14
C GLU A 155 -14.23 19.17 4.14
N PRO A 156 -15.05 18.51 4.96
CA PRO A 156 -15.11 17.05 4.98
C PRO A 156 -15.55 16.52 3.62
N PRO A 157 -14.86 15.49 3.06
CA PRO A 157 -15.15 15.00 1.73
C PRO A 157 -16.55 14.37 1.68
N LEU A 158 -17.35 14.86 0.74
CA LEU A 158 -18.54 14.16 0.23
C LEU A 158 -18.09 12.74 -0.20
N ALA A 159 -18.88 11.75 0.16
CA ALA A 159 -18.62 10.33 -0.07
C ALA A 159 -18.12 10.07 -1.50
N THR A 160 -16.81 9.84 -1.63
CA THR A 160 -16.20 9.42 -2.88
C THR A 160 -16.50 7.96 -3.12
N SER A 161 -16.82 7.61 -4.35
CA SER A 161 -17.00 6.22 -4.78
C SER A 161 -15.81 5.36 -4.33
N PRO A 162 -16.04 4.14 -3.82
CA PRO A 162 -14.98 3.30 -3.29
C PRO A 162 -13.94 2.97 -4.35
N SER A 163 -12.68 3.16 -4.03
CA SER A 163 -11.57 2.64 -4.86
C SER A 163 -11.63 1.12 -4.90
N PRO A 164 -11.53 0.50 -6.09
CA PRO A 164 -11.91 -0.91 -6.24
C PRO A 164 -10.98 -1.95 -5.60
N CYS A 165 -9.71 -1.67 -5.31
CA CYS A 165 -8.78 -2.74 -4.88
C CYS A 165 -7.63 -2.23 -4.02
N TYR A 166 -7.35 -2.86 -2.87
CA TYR A 166 -6.09 -2.79 -2.13
C TYR A 166 -5.38 -4.14 -2.12
N GLN A 167 -4.06 -4.14 -2.18
CA GLN A 167 -3.24 -5.35 -2.02
C GLN A 167 -2.25 -5.18 -0.88
N PRO A 168 -2.44 -5.83 0.28
CA PRO A 168 -1.43 -5.95 1.30
C PRO A 168 -0.53 -7.16 1.01
N ASN A 169 0.78 -6.93 0.95
CA ASN A 169 1.78 -7.97 0.83
C ASN A 169 2.85 -7.80 1.91
N GLY A 170 3.21 -8.88 2.56
CA GLY A 170 4.32 -8.96 3.50
C GLY A 170 5.61 -9.35 2.78
N LEU A 171 6.72 -8.69 3.11
CA LEU A 171 8.06 -9.06 2.67
C LEU A 171 8.78 -9.79 3.80
N PRO A 172 9.16 -11.07 3.64
CA PRO A 172 10.17 -11.67 4.48
C PRO A 172 11.55 -11.09 4.13
N SER A 173 12.37 -10.94 5.15
CA SER A 173 13.79 -10.58 5.07
C SER A 173 14.61 -11.66 4.38
#